data_48b839291d9b737026d3db38c4356ecd
#
_entry.id   48b839291d9b737026d3db38c4356ecd
#
_cell.length_a   1.000
_cell.length_b   1.000
_cell.length_c   1.000
_cell.angle_alpha   90.00
_cell.angle_beta   90.00
_cell.angle_gamma   90.00
#
_symmetry.space_group_name_H-M   'P 1'
#
loop_
_entity.id
_entity.type
_entity.pdbx_description
1 polymer ?
#
loop_
_entity_poly.entity_id
_entity_poly.type
_entity_poly.pdbx_seq_one_letter_code
_entity_poly.pdbx_strand_id
1 'polypeptide(L)'
;MNKATVPALECRGLQKSYGHGRTVLAHLDFVLQPGEYVAVMGDSGVGKSTLLNLIAGLDVSDSGAVLIDGVAMSSLNDDAATRLRRKKLGFIFQAFHVLPHLTLQQNVALPLLLNGVGFERATEMLAAVGLAGRGNDFPRQLSGGEMQRVAIARALVHRPKLILADEPTGNLDPETAHDVLTLLRNEIKANGASAIMVTHSMAAAATADRILELTASGLHPLRVAA
;
A
#
# COMPACT_ATOMS: atom_id res chain seq x y z
N MET A 1 -1.57 17.11 28.92
CA MET A 1 -2.38 17.27 27.70
C MET A 1 -1.94 16.19 26.73
N ASN A 2 -2.75 15.16 26.52
CA ASN A 2 -2.47 14.13 25.49
C ASN A 2 -2.52 14.84 24.12
N LYS A 3 -1.40 14.97 23.43
CA LYS A 3 -1.42 15.37 22.02
C LYS A 3 -2.19 14.28 21.28
N ALA A 4 -3.35 14.63 20.74
CA ALA A 4 -4.08 13.72 19.87
C ALA A 4 -3.12 13.28 18.74
N THR A 5 -2.88 11.98 18.65
CA THR A 5 -2.00 11.41 17.63
C THR A 5 -2.65 11.62 16.27
N VAL A 6 -1.95 12.25 15.33
CA VAL A 6 -2.45 12.46 13.96
C VAL A 6 -2.57 11.09 13.28
N PRO A 7 -3.74 10.71 12.74
CA PRO A 7 -3.90 9.47 12.00
C PRO A 7 -2.97 9.40 10.79
N ALA A 8 -2.50 8.19 10.45
CA ALA A 8 -1.72 7.96 9.23
C ALA A 8 -2.56 8.20 7.98
N LEU A 9 -3.85 7.81 8.06
CA LEU A 9 -4.86 8.08 7.04
C LEU A 9 -6.21 8.37 7.69
N GLU A 10 -6.94 9.32 7.13
CA GLU A 10 -8.34 9.56 7.46
C GLU A 10 -9.14 9.81 6.17
N CYS A 11 -10.21 9.05 5.97
CA CYS A 11 -11.21 9.27 4.94
C CYS A 11 -12.48 9.79 5.63
N ARG A 12 -13.05 10.88 5.14
CA ARG A 12 -14.25 11.53 5.71
C ARG A 12 -15.33 11.63 4.64
N GLY A 13 -16.42 10.89 4.79
CA GLY A 13 -17.58 10.93 3.92
C GLY A 13 -17.24 10.70 2.45
N LEU A 14 -16.27 9.82 2.16
CA LEU A 14 -15.72 9.63 0.82
C LEU A 14 -16.76 9.00 -0.11
N GLN A 15 -17.02 9.63 -1.25
CA GLN A 15 -17.95 9.15 -2.24
C GLN A 15 -17.32 9.12 -3.62
N LYS A 16 -17.63 8.06 -4.38
CA LYS A 16 -17.21 7.91 -5.78
C LYS A 16 -18.24 7.15 -6.59
N SER A 17 -18.54 7.71 -7.76
CA SER A 17 -19.40 7.11 -8.77
C SER A 17 -18.72 7.15 -10.14
N TYR A 18 -19.05 6.20 -11.01
CA TYR A 18 -18.55 6.15 -12.39
C TYR A 18 -19.72 6.01 -13.37
N GLY A 19 -19.53 6.54 -14.58
CA GLY A 19 -20.47 6.42 -15.69
C GLY A 19 -21.85 6.98 -15.36
N HIS A 20 -22.93 6.30 -15.78
CA HIS A 20 -24.31 6.75 -15.58
C HIS A 20 -24.84 6.57 -14.14
N GLY A 21 -24.06 7.02 -13.12
CA GLY A 21 -24.52 7.05 -11.73
C GLY A 21 -24.30 5.77 -10.93
N ARG A 22 -23.41 4.85 -11.38
CA ARG A 22 -23.01 3.69 -10.57
C ARG A 22 -22.15 4.16 -9.39
N THR A 23 -22.74 4.26 -8.21
CA THR A 23 -22.01 4.53 -6.98
C THR A 23 -21.16 3.32 -6.61
N VAL A 24 -19.85 3.53 -6.43
CA VAL A 24 -18.88 2.52 -6.04
C VAL A 24 -18.50 2.67 -4.57
N LEU A 25 -18.37 3.91 -4.09
CA LEU A 25 -18.17 4.21 -2.67
C LEU A 25 -19.24 5.22 -2.24
N ALA A 26 -19.95 4.93 -1.14
CA ALA A 26 -21.01 5.78 -0.59
C ALA A 26 -20.67 6.18 0.84
N HIS A 27 -20.42 7.48 1.07
CA HIS A 27 -20.17 8.08 2.42
C HIS A 27 -19.23 7.26 3.31
N LEU A 28 -18.04 6.87 2.77
CA LEU A 28 -17.10 6.02 3.47
C LEU A 28 -16.28 6.87 4.46
N ASP A 29 -16.38 6.50 5.74
CA ASP A 29 -15.54 7.01 6.82
C ASP A 29 -14.55 5.92 7.25
N PHE A 30 -13.27 6.30 7.40
CA PHE A 30 -12.23 5.37 7.80
C PHE A 30 -11.06 6.10 8.45
N VAL A 31 -10.53 5.52 9.51
CA VAL A 31 -9.33 6.01 10.20
C VAL A 31 -8.33 4.87 10.35
N LEU A 32 -7.08 5.14 9.94
CA LEU A 32 -5.92 4.27 10.15
C LEU A 32 -4.97 4.93 11.13
N GLN A 33 -4.68 4.26 12.22
CA GLN A 33 -3.76 4.78 13.23
C GLN A 33 -2.29 4.60 12.79
N PRO A 34 -1.36 5.41 13.31
CA PRO A 34 0.07 5.22 13.06
C PRO A 34 0.52 3.81 13.48
N GLY A 35 1.23 3.12 12.58
CA GLY A 35 1.73 1.76 12.78
C GLY A 35 0.67 0.65 12.66
N GLU A 36 -0.59 0.98 12.36
CA GLU A 36 -1.66 0.01 12.14
C GLU A 36 -1.57 -0.58 10.72
N TYR A 37 -1.79 -1.89 10.62
CA TYR A 37 -1.91 -2.61 9.35
C TYR A 37 -3.33 -3.18 9.23
N VAL A 38 -4.09 -2.70 8.24
CA VAL A 38 -5.49 -3.06 8.02
C VAL A 38 -5.64 -3.80 6.70
N ALA A 39 -6.39 -4.89 6.70
CA ALA A 39 -6.84 -5.56 5.50
C ALA A 39 -8.28 -5.14 5.18
N VAL A 40 -8.55 -4.84 3.90
CA VAL A 40 -9.87 -4.55 3.36
C VAL A 40 -10.24 -5.67 2.40
N MET A 41 -11.24 -6.44 2.76
CA MET A 41 -11.81 -7.50 1.96
C MET A 41 -13.07 -7.02 1.24
N GLY A 42 -13.62 -7.82 0.35
CA GLY A 42 -14.87 -7.58 -0.36
C GLY A 42 -14.86 -8.22 -1.74
N ASP A 43 -16.04 -8.30 -2.34
CA ASP A 43 -16.24 -8.92 -3.64
C ASP A 43 -15.44 -8.25 -4.77
N SER A 44 -15.26 -8.98 -5.87
CA SER A 44 -14.66 -8.39 -7.08
C SER A 44 -15.54 -7.25 -7.60
N GLY A 45 -14.92 -6.11 -7.91
CA GLY A 45 -15.63 -4.93 -8.44
C GLY A 45 -16.40 -4.09 -7.41
N VAL A 46 -16.29 -4.38 -6.09
CA VAL A 46 -16.94 -3.59 -5.03
C VAL A 46 -16.31 -2.22 -4.82
N GLY A 47 -15.11 -1.97 -5.36
CA GLY A 47 -14.45 -0.67 -5.25
C GLY A 47 -13.14 -0.66 -4.47
N LYS A 48 -12.54 -1.82 -4.15
CA LYS A 48 -11.28 -1.90 -3.38
C LYS A 48 -10.14 -1.11 -4.03
N SER A 49 -9.85 -1.35 -5.31
CA SER A 49 -8.79 -0.61 -6.03
C SER A 49 -9.18 0.87 -6.23
N THR A 50 -10.49 1.18 -6.37
CA THR A 50 -10.96 2.57 -6.38
C THR A 50 -10.63 3.27 -5.07
N LEU A 51 -10.87 2.62 -3.92
CA LEU A 51 -10.50 3.15 -2.60
C LEU A 51 -9.01 3.45 -2.52
N LEU A 52 -8.14 2.52 -2.93
CA LEU A 52 -6.69 2.75 -2.95
C LEU A 52 -6.30 3.90 -3.87
N ASN A 53 -6.90 4.02 -5.06
CA ASN A 53 -6.63 5.10 -6.01
C ASN A 53 -7.04 6.47 -5.45
N LEU A 54 -8.18 6.56 -4.77
CA LEU A 54 -8.63 7.79 -4.10
C LEU A 54 -7.70 8.17 -2.95
N ILE A 55 -7.30 7.21 -2.11
CA ILE A 55 -6.32 7.43 -1.04
C ILE A 55 -4.99 7.93 -1.61
N ALA A 56 -4.56 7.36 -2.72
CA ALA A 56 -3.33 7.76 -3.40
C ALA A 56 -3.42 9.13 -4.10
N GLY A 57 -4.62 9.68 -4.28
CA GLY A 57 -4.85 10.86 -5.12
C GLY A 57 -4.52 10.60 -6.59
N LEU A 58 -4.72 9.35 -7.05
CA LEU A 58 -4.64 8.94 -8.46
C LEU A 58 -6.00 9.06 -9.14
N ASP A 59 -7.06 9.18 -8.37
CA ASP A 59 -8.41 9.49 -8.80
C ASP A 59 -9.00 10.55 -7.86
N VAL A 60 -10.05 11.22 -8.31
CA VAL A 60 -10.73 12.31 -7.58
C VAL A 60 -12.07 11.80 -7.05
N SER A 61 -12.34 12.02 -5.76
CA SER A 61 -13.65 11.73 -5.17
C SER A 61 -14.70 12.73 -5.63
N ASP A 62 -15.96 12.28 -5.72
CA ASP A 62 -17.10 13.15 -6.00
C ASP A 62 -17.41 14.05 -4.80
N SER A 63 -17.23 13.54 -3.59
CA SER A 63 -17.33 14.29 -2.33
C SER A 63 -16.50 13.64 -1.23
N GLY A 64 -16.40 14.33 -0.09
CA GLY A 64 -15.60 13.90 1.05
C GLY A 64 -14.13 14.32 0.94
N ALA A 65 -13.30 13.79 1.84
CA ALA A 65 -11.90 14.14 1.90
C ALA A 65 -11.02 12.95 2.29
N VAL A 66 -9.80 12.92 1.74
CA VAL A 66 -8.72 12.02 2.15
C VAL A 66 -7.61 12.85 2.77
N LEU A 67 -7.22 12.52 4.01
CA LEU A 67 -6.11 13.14 4.71
C LEU A 67 -5.01 12.11 4.96
N ILE A 68 -3.79 12.40 4.57
CA ILE A 68 -2.60 11.56 4.81
C ILE A 68 -1.68 12.32 5.76
N ASP A 69 -1.40 11.74 6.93
CA ASP A 69 -0.59 12.39 7.97
C ASP A 69 -1.08 13.83 8.26
N GLY A 70 -2.41 13.99 8.32
CA GLY A 70 -3.12 15.26 8.55
C GLY A 70 -3.22 16.22 7.35
N VAL A 71 -2.64 15.86 6.18
CA VAL A 71 -2.67 16.72 4.98
C VAL A 71 -3.80 16.27 4.05
N ALA A 72 -4.76 17.16 3.77
CA ALA A 72 -5.86 16.88 2.86
C ALA A 72 -5.38 16.84 1.40
N MET A 73 -5.56 15.71 0.72
CA MET A 73 -5.16 15.51 -0.68
C MET A 73 -5.85 16.48 -1.63
N SER A 74 -7.14 16.75 -1.40
CA SER A 74 -7.95 17.67 -2.23
C SER A 74 -7.52 19.14 -2.15
N SER A 75 -6.72 19.52 -1.15
CA SER A 75 -6.20 20.89 -1.01
C SER A 75 -4.89 21.13 -1.75
N LEU A 76 -4.32 20.08 -2.35
CA LEU A 76 -3.03 20.12 -3.01
C LEU A 76 -3.19 20.30 -4.54
N ASN A 77 -2.31 21.10 -5.14
CA ASN A 77 -2.12 21.05 -6.58
C ASN A 77 -1.32 19.80 -6.99
N ASP A 78 -1.25 19.51 -8.29
CA ASP A 78 -0.63 18.29 -8.83
C ASP A 78 0.82 18.10 -8.38
N ASP A 79 1.60 19.17 -8.34
CA ASP A 79 2.99 19.14 -7.89
C ASP A 79 3.12 18.80 -6.41
N ALA A 80 2.27 19.41 -5.56
CA ALA A 80 2.26 19.15 -4.14
C ALA A 80 1.75 17.73 -3.83
N ALA A 81 0.71 17.27 -4.52
CA ALA A 81 0.20 15.91 -4.42
C ALA A 81 1.26 14.88 -4.87
N THR A 82 1.98 15.15 -5.95
CA THR A 82 3.09 14.30 -6.43
C THR A 82 4.23 14.26 -5.40
N ARG A 83 4.60 15.39 -4.80
CA ARG A 83 5.60 15.42 -3.73
C ARG A 83 5.15 14.66 -2.49
N LEU A 84 3.86 14.75 -2.11
CA LEU A 84 3.31 13.98 -0.99
C LEU A 84 3.38 12.49 -1.29
N ARG A 85 2.90 12.03 -2.46
CA ARG A 85 2.98 10.62 -2.89
C ARG A 85 4.40 10.09 -2.78
N ARG A 86 5.39 10.78 -3.38
CA ARG A 86 6.80 10.35 -3.37
C ARG A 86 7.39 10.21 -1.97
N LYS A 87 6.97 11.07 -1.04
CA LYS A 87 7.54 11.11 0.33
C LYS A 87 6.80 10.23 1.33
N LYS A 88 5.48 10.12 1.21
CA LYS A 88 4.62 9.55 2.26
C LYS A 88 4.02 8.20 1.88
N LEU A 89 3.93 7.86 0.60
CA LEU A 89 3.28 6.63 0.14
C LEU A 89 4.27 5.62 -0.43
N GLY A 90 4.03 4.34 -0.11
CA GLY A 90 4.63 3.21 -0.79
C GLY A 90 3.54 2.37 -1.43
N PHE A 91 3.80 1.84 -2.63
CA PHE A 91 2.84 1.02 -3.38
C PHE A 91 3.36 -0.37 -3.61
N ILE A 92 2.49 -1.36 -3.38
CA ILE A 92 2.71 -2.77 -3.70
C ILE A 92 1.53 -3.22 -4.54
N PHE A 93 1.80 -3.75 -5.74
CA PHE A 93 0.79 -4.17 -6.70
C PHE A 93 0.86 -5.69 -6.92
N GLN A 94 -0.24 -6.28 -7.35
CA GLN A 94 -0.32 -7.68 -7.75
C GLN A 94 0.64 -8.01 -8.89
N ALA A 95 0.80 -7.12 -9.88
CA ALA A 95 1.65 -7.31 -11.06
C ALA A 95 3.12 -6.91 -10.83
N PHE A 96 3.60 -6.77 -9.58
CA PHE A 96 4.95 -6.38 -9.15
C PHE A 96 5.41 -5.00 -9.67
N HIS A 97 5.17 -4.66 -10.92
CA HIS A 97 5.62 -3.45 -11.64
C HIS A 97 7.14 -3.19 -11.48
N VAL A 98 7.92 -4.26 -11.44
CA VAL A 98 9.39 -4.19 -11.45
C VAL A 98 9.85 -3.86 -12.87
N LEU A 99 10.73 -2.87 -13.00
CA LEU A 99 11.20 -2.40 -14.31
C LEU A 99 12.26 -3.36 -14.86
N PRO A 100 12.01 -4.02 -16.02
CA PRO A 100 12.84 -5.13 -16.49
C PRO A 100 14.24 -4.72 -16.95
N HIS A 101 14.44 -3.44 -17.28
CA HIS A 101 15.72 -2.91 -17.77
C HIS A 101 16.61 -2.32 -16.67
N LEU A 102 16.12 -2.28 -15.43
CA LEU A 102 16.87 -1.86 -14.25
C LEU A 102 17.31 -3.07 -13.44
N THR A 103 18.48 -2.96 -12.80
CA THR A 103 18.91 -3.96 -11.80
C THR A 103 17.98 -3.93 -10.58
N LEU A 104 18.09 -4.93 -9.70
CA LEU A 104 17.27 -4.97 -8.48
C LEU A 104 17.54 -3.77 -7.59
N GLN A 105 18.82 -3.41 -7.42
CA GLN A 105 19.20 -2.22 -6.65
C GLN A 105 18.63 -0.94 -7.23
N GLN A 106 18.69 -0.77 -8.56
CA GLN A 106 18.10 0.38 -9.25
C GLN A 106 16.59 0.43 -9.09
N ASN A 107 15.88 -0.71 -9.20
CA ASN A 107 14.45 -0.80 -8.97
C ASN A 107 14.07 -0.34 -7.56
N VAL A 108 14.79 -0.84 -6.55
CA VAL A 108 14.53 -0.48 -5.15
C VAL A 108 14.90 0.98 -4.88
N ALA A 109 15.96 1.51 -5.52
CA ALA A 109 16.43 2.87 -5.33
C ALA A 109 15.52 3.95 -5.96
N LEU A 110 14.61 3.62 -6.88
CA LEU A 110 13.78 4.59 -7.59
C LEU A 110 13.10 5.65 -6.68
N PRO A 111 12.44 5.29 -5.57
CA PRO A 111 11.83 6.28 -4.70
C PRO A 111 12.86 7.19 -4.02
N LEU A 112 14.06 6.69 -3.73
CA LEU A 112 15.15 7.51 -3.17
C LEU A 112 15.63 8.54 -4.18
N LEU A 113 15.90 8.11 -5.41
CA LEU A 113 16.33 8.98 -6.51
C LEU A 113 15.31 10.08 -6.80
N LEU A 114 14.01 9.73 -6.85
CA LEU A 114 12.93 10.70 -7.03
C LEU A 114 12.84 11.73 -5.90
N ASN A 115 13.33 11.41 -4.70
CA ASN A 115 13.37 12.32 -3.56
C ASN A 115 14.74 13.01 -3.40
N GLY A 116 15.69 12.82 -4.33
CA GLY A 116 17.03 13.42 -4.27
C GLY A 116 17.91 12.87 -3.12
N VAL A 117 17.66 11.62 -2.69
CA VAL A 117 18.40 10.94 -1.63
C VAL A 117 19.32 9.90 -2.24
N GLY A 118 20.50 9.66 -1.63
CA GLY A 118 21.40 8.59 -2.02
C GLY A 118 20.76 7.20 -1.92
N PHE A 119 21.32 6.22 -2.63
CA PHE A 119 20.70 4.90 -2.82
C PHE A 119 21.32 3.80 -1.95
N GLU A 120 22.15 4.14 -0.97
CA GLU A 120 22.83 3.18 -0.07
C GLU A 120 21.81 2.26 0.63
N ARG A 121 20.68 2.85 1.06
CA ARG A 121 19.60 2.12 1.71
C ARG A 121 18.93 1.07 0.80
N ALA A 122 19.06 1.15 -0.52
CA ALA A 122 18.52 0.13 -1.42
C ALA A 122 19.22 -1.24 -1.23
N THR A 123 20.52 -1.25 -0.94
CA THR A 123 21.27 -2.48 -0.64
C THR A 123 20.82 -3.09 0.69
N GLU A 124 20.63 -2.26 1.72
CA GLU A 124 20.12 -2.69 3.03
C GLU A 124 18.71 -3.31 2.89
N MET A 125 17.84 -2.65 2.13
CA MET A 125 16.48 -3.15 1.92
C MET A 125 16.43 -4.44 1.11
N LEU A 126 17.32 -4.63 0.11
CA LEU A 126 17.44 -5.92 -0.58
C LEU A 126 17.87 -7.03 0.39
N ALA A 127 18.81 -6.75 1.30
CA ALA A 127 19.20 -7.71 2.31
C ALA A 127 18.04 -8.04 3.27
N ALA A 128 17.28 -7.04 3.73
CA ALA A 128 16.13 -7.21 4.62
C ALA A 128 15.04 -8.10 4.01
N VAL A 129 14.85 -8.04 2.68
CA VAL A 129 13.88 -8.92 1.98
C VAL A 129 14.48 -10.25 1.51
N GLY A 130 15.70 -10.62 1.99
CA GLY A 130 16.34 -11.91 1.68
C GLY A 130 17.01 -11.98 0.30
N LEU A 131 17.35 -10.81 -0.29
CA LEU A 131 18.03 -10.71 -1.59
C LEU A 131 19.44 -10.09 -1.44
N ALA A 132 20.13 -10.36 -0.34
CA ALA A 132 21.50 -9.88 -0.10
C ALA A 132 22.44 -10.32 -1.24
N GLY A 133 23.30 -9.40 -1.70
CA GLY A 133 24.28 -9.67 -2.76
C GLY A 133 23.72 -9.70 -4.18
N ARG A 134 22.39 -9.64 -4.37
CA ARG A 134 21.74 -9.74 -5.69
C ARG A 134 21.42 -8.39 -6.34
N GLY A 135 21.97 -7.29 -5.82
CA GLY A 135 21.67 -5.95 -6.31
C GLY A 135 21.92 -5.72 -7.80
N ASN A 136 22.90 -6.42 -8.39
CA ASN A 136 23.24 -6.33 -9.81
C ASN A 136 22.44 -7.27 -10.72
N ASP A 137 21.62 -8.17 -10.16
CA ASP A 137 20.74 -9.04 -10.93
C ASP A 137 19.63 -8.22 -11.63
N PHE A 138 19.03 -8.82 -12.65
CA PHE A 138 17.89 -8.26 -13.36
C PHE A 138 16.61 -9.04 -13.05
N PRO A 139 15.42 -8.41 -13.14
CA PRO A 139 14.13 -9.05 -12.85
C PRO A 139 13.88 -10.38 -13.54
N ARG A 140 14.39 -10.56 -14.76
CA ARG A 140 14.26 -11.83 -15.53
C ARG A 140 14.90 -13.06 -14.85
N GLN A 141 15.74 -12.84 -13.85
CA GLN A 141 16.45 -13.89 -13.11
C GLN A 141 15.70 -14.31 -11.83
N LEU A 142 14.55 -13.67 -11.56
CA LEU A 142 13.79 -13.83 -10.33
C LEU A 142 12.55 -14.71 -10.51
N SER A 143 12.22 -15.47 -9.46
CA SER A 143 10.90 -16.06 -9.26
C SER A 143 9.83 -14.98 -8.99
N GLY A 144 8.54 -15.34 -9.08
CA GLY A 144 7.46 -14.42 -8.74
C GLY A 144 7.53 -13.91 -7.30
N GLY A 145 7.84 -14.78 -6.34
CA GLY A 145 8.02 -14.40 -4.94
C GLY A 145 9.20 -13.45 -4.73
N GLU A 146 10.32 -13.67 -5.41
CA GLU A 146 11.48 -12.76 -5.35
C GLU A 146 11.17 -11.41 -6.00
N MET A 147 10.42 -11.36 -7.11
CA MET A 147 9.94 -10.11 -7.71
C MET A 147 9.05 -9.33 -6.73
N GLN A 148 8.17 -10.01 -6.00
CA GLN A 148 7.34 -9.38 -4.98
C GLN A 148 8.18 -8.84 -3.81
N ARG A 149 9.21 -9.56 -3.38
CA ARG A 149 10.18 -9.06 -2.37
C ARG A 149 10.88 -7.78 -2.83
N VAL A 150 11.25 -7.68 -4.10
CA VAL A 150 11.79 -6.43 -4.69
C VAL A 150 10.75 -5.30 -4.66
N ALA A 151 9.49 -5.59 -5.00
CA ALA A 151 8.41 -4.61 -4.95
C ALA A 151 8.15 -4.11 -3.51
N ILE A 152 8.21 -4.99 -2.51
CA ILE A 152 8.12 -4.64 -1.07
C ILE A 152 9.31 -3.75 -0.67
N ALA A 153 10.54 -4.13 -1.00
CA ALA A 153 11.73 -3.34 -0.72
C ALA A 153 11.62 -1.93 -1.32
N ARG A 154 11.20 -1.82 -2.58
CA ARG A 154 10.97 -0.55 -3.26
C ARG A 154 9.92 0.31 -2.56
N ALA A 155 8.81 -0.31 -2.12
CA ALA A 155 7.73 0.40 -1.45
C ALA A 155 8.16 1.00 -0.10
N LEU A 156 9.12 0.38 0.60
CA LEU A 156 9.52 0.74 1.97
C LEU A 156 10.84 1.52 2.04
N VAL A 157 11.66 1.51 0.98
CA VAL A 157 13.03 2.05 1.01
C VAL A 157 13.12 3.52 1.44
N HIS A 158 12.15 4.34 1.08
CA HIS A 158 12.09 5.77 1.40
C HIS A 158 11.36 6.09 2.72
N ARG A 159 11.07 5.07 3.54
CA ARG A 159 10.37 5.15 4.84
C ARG A 159 9.03 5.90 4.74
N PRO A 160 8.10 5.40 3.92
CA PRO A 160 6.79 6.02 3.78
C PRO A 160 6.01 5.95 5.10
N LYS A 161 5.02 6.83 5.25
CA LYS A 161 4.07 6.78 6.37
C LYS A 161 2.96 5.77 6.14
N LEU A 162 2.59 5.56 4.87
CA LEU A 162 1.47 4.71 4.48
C LEU A 162 1.86 3.81 3.30
N ILE A 163 1.64 2.52 3.47
CA ILE A 163 1.72 1.51 2.41
C ILE A 163 0.32 1.21 1.87
N LEU A 164 0.19 1.23 0.56
CA LEU A 164 -1.00 0.81 -0.17
C LEU A 164 -0.67 -0.47 -0.94
N ALA A 165 -1.29 -1.58 -0.56
CA ALA A 165 -1.06 -2.89 -1.17
C ALA A 165 -2.33 -3.39 -1.86
N ASP A 166 -2.26 -3.60 -3.17
CA ASP A 166 -3.35 -4.12 -4.00
C ASP A 166 -3.05 -5.58 -4.36
N GLU A 167 -3.74 -6.53 -3.73
CA GLU A 167 -3.61 -7.99 -3.93
C GLU A 167 -2.14 -8.44 -3.97
N PRO A 168 -1.32 -8.15 -2.93
CA PRO A 168 0.15 -8.28 -3.00
C PRO A 168 0.66 -9.70 -3.24
N THR A 169 -0.20 -10.72 -3.13
CA THR A 169 0.16 -12.14 -3.33
C THR A 169 -0.74 -12.85 -4.31
N GLY A 170 -1.59 -12.13 -5.05
CA GLY A 170 -2.58 -12.73 -5.95
C GLY A 170 -2.00 -13.54 -7.12
N ASN A 171 -0.70 -13.38 -7.43
CA ASN A 171 0.00 -14.10 -8.51
C ASN A 171 0.99 -15.15 -7.98
N LEU A 172 0.95 -15.48 -6.68
CA LEU A 172 1.88 -16.40 -6.03
C LEU A 172 1.16 -17.69 -5.61
N ASP A 173 1.90 -18.79 -5.55
CA ASP A 173 1.43 -20.02 -4.93
C ASP A 173 1.25 -19.82 -3.41
N PRO A 174 0.46 -20.67 -2.72
CA PRO A 174 0.11 -20.48 -1.32
C PRO A 174 1.30 -20.42 -0.36
N GLU A 175 2.34 -21.23 -0.58
CA GLU A 175 3.52 -21.29 0.28
C GLU A 175 4.35 -20.00 0.14
N THR A 176 4.68 -19.63 -1.08
CA THR A 176 5.37 -18.37 -1.39
C THR A 176 4.57 -17.14 -0.90
N ALA A 177 3.23 -17.17 -1.04
CA ALA A 177 2.36 -16.10 -0.56
C ALA A 177 2.45 -15.93 0.95
N HIS A 178 2.46 -17.04 1.73
CA HIS A 178 2.60 -16.98 3.18
C HIS A 178 3.92 -16.32 3.61
N ASP A 179 5.03 -16.71 3.00
CA ASP A 179 6.35 -16.14 3.29
C ASP A 179 6.43 -14.66 2.96
N VAL A 180 5.89 -14.26 1.81
CA VAL A 180 5.86 -12.87 1.36
C VAL A 180 4.99 -12.01 2.27
N LEU A 181 3.84 -12.50 2.73
CA LEU A 181 2.95 -11.79 3.65
C LEU A 181 3.59 -11.63 5.04
N THR A 182 4.25 -12.67 5.52
CA THR A 182 5.00 -12.62 6.79
C THR A 182 6.12 -11.58 6.72
N LEU A 183 6.89 -11.60 5.64
CA LEU A 183 7.92 -10.59 5.36
C LEU A 183 7.32 -9.18 5.32
N LEU A 184 6.24 -8.98 4.55
CA LEU A 184 5.58 -7.69 4.41
C LEU A 184 5.13 -7.14 5.78
N ARG A 185 4.46 -7.95 6.60
CA ARG A 185 4.06 -7.55 7.96
C ARG A 185 5.26 -7.12 8.80
N ASN A 186 6.32 -7.94 8.82
CA ASN A 186 7.51 -7.67 9.61
C ASN A 186 8.18 -6.36 9.16
N GLU A 187 8.32 -6.14 7.86
CA GLU A 187 8.92 -4.93 7.31
C GLU A 187 8.07 -3.67 7.55
N ILE A 188 6.72 -3.76 7.47
CA ILE A 188 5.81 -2.65 7.84
C ILE A 188 6.07 -2.25 9.29
N LYS A 189 6.10 -3.21 10.22
CA LYS A 189 6.28 -2.97 11.65
C LYS A 189 7.69 -2.44 11.95
N ALA A 190 8.74 -3.03 11.37
CA ALA A 190 10.12 -2.61 11.56
C ALA A 190 10.39 -1.18 11.07
N ASN A 191 9.72 -0.75 9.99
CA ASN A 191 9.85 0.60 9.45
C ASN A 191 8.88 1.61 10.09
N GLY A 192 8.01 1.19 11.01
CA GLY A 192 7.01 2.05 11.66
C GLY A 192 5.99 2.64 10.69
N ALA A 193 5.75 1.98 9.57
CA ALA A 193 4.77 2.38 8.58
C ALA A 193 3.37 1.90 8.99
N SER A 194 2.33 2.58 8.49
CA SER A 194 0.97 2.08 8.49
C SER A 194 0.66 1.46 7.14
N ALA A 195 -0.29 0.52 7.07
CA ALA A 195 -0.61 -0.12 5.80
C ALA A 195 -2.11 -0.40 5.63
N ILE A 196 -2.57 -0.27 4.38
CA ILE A 196 -3.83 -0.83 3.91
C ILE A 196 -3.50 -1.85 2.82
N MET A 197 -3.99 -3.06 3.02
CA MET A 197 -3.97 -4.11 2.01
C MET A 197 -5.40 -4.39 1.56
N VAL A 198 -5.65 -4.34 0.27
CA VAL A 198 -6.89 -4.89 -0.28
C VAL A 198 -6.63 -6.30 -0.78
N THR A 199 -7.52 -7.23 -0.47
CA THR A 199 -7.38 -8.64 -0.86
C THR A 199 -8.72 -9.37 -0.83
N HIS A 200 -8.81 -10.46 -1.60
CA HIS A 200 -9.89 -11.44 -1.51
C HIS A 200 -9.45 -12.70 -0.73
N SER A 201 -8.17 -12.80 -0.37
CA SER A 201 -7.62 -13.93 0.39
C SER A 201 -7.78 -13.73 1.89
N MET A 202 -8.52 -14.62 2.55
CA MET A 202 -8.64 -14.64 4.02
C MET A 202 -7.28 -14.89 4.69
N ALA A 203 -6.44 -15.75 4.10
CA ALA A 203 -5.10 -16.01 4.62
C ALA A 203 -4.22 -14.73 4.60
N ALA A 204 -4.32 -13.93 3.53
CA ALA A 204 -3.65 -12.65 3.47
C ALA A 204 -4.23 -11.67 4.51
N ALA A 205 -5.55 -11.55 4.58
CA ALA A 205 -6.23 -10.66 5.52
C ALA A 205 -5.89 -10.96 6.98
N ALA A 206 -5.74 -12.24 7.33
CA ALA A 206 -5.40 -12.69 8.69
C ALA A 206 -4.01 -12.21 9.17
N THR A 207 -3.15 -11.72 8.30
CA THR A 207 -1.86 -11.13 8.67
C THR A 207 -1.98 -9.68 9.18
N ALA A 208 -3.11 -9.02 8.96
CA ALA A 208 -3.36 -7.66 9.39
C ALA A 208 -3.75 -7.57 10.89
N ASP A 209 -3.66 -6.38 11.46
CA ASP A 209 -4.08 -6.11 12.84
C ASP A 209 -5.60 -6.02 12.94
N ARG A 210 -6.27 -5.62 11.86
CA ARG A 210 -7.72 -5.46 11.75
C ARG A 210 -8.18 -5.80 10.34
N ILE A 211 -9.32 -6.49 10.25
CA ILE A 211 -9.93 -6.86 8.97
C ILE A 211 -11.25 -6.12 8.82
N LEU A 212 -11.44 -5.47 7.68
CA LEU A 212 -12.66 -4.80 7.29
C LEU A 212 -13.21 -5.41 6.02
N GLU A 213 -14.51 -5.34 5.86
CA GLU A 213 -15.21 -5.68 4.62
C GLU A 213 -15.73 -4.41 3.95
N LEU A 214 -15.38 -4.21 2.69
CA LEU A 214 -15.95 -3.16 1.86
C LEU A 214 -17.21 -3.69 1.19
N THR A 215 -18.32 -3.02 1.48
CA THR A 215 -19.63 -3.30 0.89
C THR A 215 -20.20 -2.04 0.22
N ALA A 216 -21.35 -2.15 -0.42
CA ALA A 216 -22.06 -0.98 -0.97
C ALA A 216 -22.45 0.06 0.09
N SER A 217 -22.53 -0.33 1.36
CA SER A 217 -22.87 0.56 2.50
C SER A 217 -21.64 1.12 3.23
N GLY A 218 -20.41 0.80 2.78
CA GLY A 218 -19.15 1.30 3.37
C GLY A 218 -18.27 0.19 3.92
N LEU A 219 -17.33 0.57 4.81
CA LEU A 219 -16.40 -0.33 5.48
C LEU A 219 -16.97 -0.81 6.81
N HIS A 220 -17.01 -2.11 7.01
CA HIS A 220 -17.51 -2.76 8.21
C HIS A 220 -16.46 -3.70 8.82
N PRO A 221 -16.37 -3.82 10.16
CA PRO A 221 -15.50 -4.81 10.77
C PRO A 221 -15.90 -6.22 10.34
N LEU A 222 -14.97 -6.97 9.76
CA LEU A 222 -15.18 -8.38 9.47
C LEU A 222 -14.86 -9.19 10.74
N ARG A 223 -15.89 -9.81 11.35
CA ARG A 223 -15.69 -10.73 12.46
C ARG A 223 -15.28 -12.08 11.88
N VAL A 224 -14.02 -12.44 12.05
CA VAL A 224 -13.60 -13.82 11.81
C VAL A 224 -14.21 -14.64 12.96
N ALA A 225 -15.11 -15.57 12.63
CA ALA A 225 -15.60 -16.52 13.62
C ALA A 225 -14.39 -17.32 14.14
N ALA A 226 -14.24 -17.36 15.46
CA ALA A 226 -13.18 -18.06 16.14
C ALA A 226 -13.33 -19.58 15.97
#